data_e78ca136286a1ee3f406fc2f6ab5e45c
#
_entry.id   e78ca136286a1ee3f406fc2f6ab5e45c
#
_cell.length_a   1.000
_cell.length_b   1.000
_cell.length_c   1.000
_cell.angle_alpha   90.00
_cell.angle_beta   90.00
_cell.angle_gamma   90.00
#
_symmetry.space_group_name_H-M   'P 1'
#
loop_
_entity.id
_entity.type
_entity.pdbx_description
1 polymer ?
#
loop_
_entity_poly.entity_id
_entity_poly.type
_entity_poly.pdbx_seq_one_letter_code
_entity_poly.pdbx_strand_id
1 'polypeptide(L)'
;MTAKVDGISVAAGNAKLMKRLGISYQECHHVGTVIHMAVDGRYEGHILISDILKPHAKEAIAELKKAGIKKTVMLTGDSKRVADQVAKELGIEEVYSELLPADKVSKVEELLHQKSEKEKLAFVGDGINDAPVLSRADIGIAMGA
;
A
#
# COMPACT_ATOMS: atom_id res chain seq x y z
N MET A 1 -13.91 -6.18 -15.51
CA MET A 1 -15.04 -7.11 -15.42
C MET A 1 -16.20 -6.54 -16.23
N THR A 2 -16.92 -7.37 -16.99
CA THR A 2 -18.14 -6.96 -17.69
C THR A 2 -19.25 -7.93 -17.30
N ALA A 3 -20.45 -7.42 -17.05
CA ALA A 3 -21.60 -8.21 -16.63
C ALA A 3 -22.90 -7.62 -17.21
N LYS A 4 -23.96 -8.44 -17.26
CA LYS A 4 -25.33 -7.95 -17.48
C LYS A 4 -26.08 -7.95 -16.17
N VAL A 5 -26.62 -6.79 -15.81
CA VAL A 5 -27.42 -6.59 -14.60
C VAL A 5 -28.79 -6.09 -15.04
N ASP A 6 -29.84 -6.87 -14.81
CA ASP A 6 -31.21 -6.57 -15.24
C ASP A 6 -31.33 -6.22 -16.74
N GLY A 7 -30.58 -6.94 -17.58
CA GLY A 7 -30.54 -6.70 -19.03
C GLY A 7 -29.61 -5.57 -19.48
N ILE A 8 -29.08 -4.78 -18.58
CA ILE A 8 -28.18 -3.65 -18.82
C ILE A 8 -26.73 -4.14 -18.83
N SER A 9 -25.95 -3.74 -19.82
CA SER A 9 -24.53 -4.10 -19.90
C SER A 9 -23.69 -3.16 -19.04
N VAL A 10 -23.02 -3.71 -18.03
CA VAL A 10 -22.17 -2.95 -17.10
C VAL A 10 -20.71 -3.39 -17.27
N ALA A 11 -19.80 -2.44 -17.40
CA ALA A 11 -18.37 -2.64 -17.40
C ALA A 11 -17.74 -1.88 -16.22
N ALA A 12 -17.00 -2.60 -15.35
CA ALA A 12 -16.28 -2.00 -14.23
C ALA A 12 -14.83 -2.48 -14.22
N GLY A 13 -13.88 -1.56 -14.14
CA GLY A 13 -12.46 -1.90 -14.12
C GLY A 13 -11.53 -0.69 -14.27
N ASN A 14 -10.25 -0.98 -14.49
CA ASN A 14 -9.24 0.06 -14.64
C ASN A 14 -9.29 0.75 -16.01
N ALA A 15 -8.46 1.77 -16.19
CA ALA A 15 -8.34 2.51 -17.46
C ALA A 15 -8.02 1.61 -18.67
N LYS A 16 -7.27 0.50 -18.47
CA LYS A 16 -6.98 -0.47 -19.55
C LYS A 16 -8.26 -1.14 -20.06
N LEU A 17 -9.22 -1.42 -19.16
CA LEU A 17 -10.52 -1.97 -19.58
C LEU A 17 -11.28 -0.96 -20.43
N MET A 18 -11.36 0.29 -20.04
CA MET A 18 -12.04 1.34 -20.81
C MET A 18 -11.43 1.50 -22.19
N LYS A 19 -10.11 1.57 -22.29
CA LYS A 19 -9.37 1.60 -23.57
C LYS A 19 -9.68 0.39 -24.45
N ARG A 20 -9.71 -0.82 -23.90
CA ARG A 20 -10.02 -2.06 -24.63
C ARG A 20 -11.46 -2.07 -25.19
N LEU A 21 -12.38 -1.46 -24.47
CA LEU A 21 -13.79 -1.34 -24.87
C LEU A 21 -14.06 -0.13 -25.79
N GLY A 22 -13.05 0.69 -26.08
CA GLY A 22 -13.21 1.90 -26.90
C GLY A 22 -14.02 3.00 -26.20
N ILE A 23 -14.10 2.97 -24.86
CA ILE A 23 -14.89 3.92 -24.07
C ILE A 23 -13.97 5.05 -23.60
N SER A 24 -14.30 6.29 -23.96
CA SER A 24 -13.65 7.47 -23.41
C SER A 24 -13.97 7.60 -21.93
N TYR A 25 -12.95 7.85 -21.09
CA TYR A 25 -13.11 7.94 -19.65
C TYR A 25 -12.41 9.19 -19.11
N GLN A 26 -12.85 9.65 -17.95
CA GLN A 26 -12.22 10.76 -17.25
C GLN A 26 -11.07 10.26 -16.37
N GLU A 27 -9.89 10.87 -16.52
CA GLU A 27 -8.74 10.54 -15.67
C GLU A 27 -8.97 11.04 -14.24
N CYS A 28 -8.66 10.19 -13.29
CA CYS A 28 -8.67 10.54 -11.88
C CYS A 28 -7.23 10.82 -11.40
N HIS A 29 -7.00 12.03 -10.93
CA HIS A 29 -5.68 12.45 -10.44
C HIS A 29 -5.48 12.21 -8.94
N HIS A 30 -6.48 11.72 -8.24
CA HIS A 30 -6.38 11.37 -6.83
C HIS A 30 -5.59 10.06 -6.65
N VAL A 31 -4.95 9.94 -5.50
CA VAL A 31 -4.17 8.76 -5.15
C VAL A 31 -5.09 7.67 -4.61
N GLY A 32 -5.01 6.48 -5.21
CA GLY A 32 -5.83 5.34 -4.85
C GLY A 32 -6.07 4.41 -6.03
N THR A 33 -6.87 3.38 -5.81
CA THR A 33 -7.34 2.48 -6.87
C THR A 33 -8.58 3.04 -7.52
N VAL A 34 -8.49 3.35 -8.81
CA VAL A 34 -9.61 3.90 -9.58
C VAL A 34 -10.33 2.78 -10.32
N ILE A 35 -11.62 2.64 -10.09
CA ILE A 35 -12.51 1.74 -10.82
C ILE A 35 -13.43 2.59 -11.70
N HIS A 36 -13.20 2.60 -13.00
CA HIS A 36 -14.07 3.24 -13.97
C HIS A 36 -15.30 2.37 -14.24
N MET A 37 -16.44 3.00 -14.41
CA MET A 37 -17.72 2.36 -14.71
C MET A 37 -18.31 2.87 -16.00
N ALA A 38 -18.83 1.93 -16.81
CA ALA A 38 -19.59 2.23 -18.02
C ALA A 38 -20.84 1.37 -18.06
N VAL A 39 -21.93 1.96 -18.56
CA VAL A 39 -23.24 1.34 -18.70
C VAL A 39 -23.66 1.46 -20.17
N ASP A 40 -24.04 0.33 -20.77
CA ASP A 40 -24.40 0.24 -22.21
C ASP A 40 -23.41 0.96 -23.16
N GLY A 41 -22.11 0.82 -22.85
CA GLY A 41 -21.03 1.43 -23.63
C GLY A 41 -20.78 2.92 -23.36
N ARG A 42 -21.48 3.53 -22.41
CA ARG A 42 -21.30 4.93 -22.01
C ARG A 42 -20.56 5.01 -20.68
N TYR A 43 -19.59 5.89 -20.59
CA TYR A 43 -18.89 6.16 -19.34
C TYR A 43 -19.80 6.92 -18.37
N GLU A 44 -20.00 6.35 -17.16
CA GLU A 44 -20.86 6.93 -16.14
C GLU A 44 -20.05 7.59 -15.00
N GLY A 45 -18.79 7.18 -14.82
CA GLY A 45 -17.95 7.75 -13.78
C GLY A 45 -16.90 6.79 -13.27
N HIS A 46 -16.32 7.11 -12.13
CA HIS A 46 -15.35 6.25 -11.45
C HIS A 46 -15.56 6.25 -9.94
N ILE A 47 -15.17 5.15 -9.34
CA ILE A 47 -15.06 4.99 -7.89
C ILE A 47 -13.59 5.04 -7.54
N LEU A 48 -13.22 5.91 -6.61
CA LEU A 48 -11.90 5.95 -6.01
C LEU A 48 -11.90 5.16 -4.71
N ILE A 49 -11.08 4.12 -4.65
CA ILE A 49 -10.80 3.36 -3.44
C ILE A 49 -9.45 3.83 -2.94
N SER A 50 -9.40 4.45 -1.78
CA SER A 50 -8.16 4.85 -1.12
C SER A 50 -8.17 4.34 0.31
N ASP A 51 -7.02 3.84 0.74
CA ASP A 51 -6.83 3.49 2.13
C ASP A 51 -6.79 4.76 2.98
N ILE A 52 -7.43 4.69 4.14
CA ILE A 52 -7.38 5.73 5.15
C ILE A 52 -6.34 5.31 6.18
N LEU A 53 -5.42 6.21 6.49
CA LEU A 53 -4.48 5.98 7.59
C LEU A 53 -5.26 5.76 8.89
N LYS A 54 -4.83 4.78 9.69
CA LYS A 54 -5.43 4.57 11.01
C LYS A 54 -5.31 5.85 11.85
N PRO A 55 -6.35 6.20 12.63
CA PRO A 55 -6.27 7.29 13.59
C PRO A 55 -5.00 7.12 14.45
N HIS A 56 -4.33 8.21 14.75
CA HIS A 56 -3.10 8.24 15.56
C HIS A 56 -1.85 7.57 14.96
N ALA A 57 -1.88 7.07 13.71
CA ALA A 57 -0.70 6.48 13.09
C ALA A 57 0.47 7.48 13.00
N LYS A 58 0.17 8.72 12.67
CA LYS A 58 1.19 9.80 12.59
C LYS A 58 1.77 10.12 13.95
N GLU A 59 0.92 10.23 14.98
CA GLU A 59 1.35 10.46 16.35
C GLU A 59 2.24 9.31 16.85
N ALA A 60 1.84 8.06 16.58
CA ALA A 60 2.61 6.90 16.98
C ALA A 60 4.02 6.90 16.36
N ILE A 61 4.16 7.20 15.07
CA ILE A 61 5.48 7.32 14.43
C ILE A 61 6.31 8.45 15.06
N ALA A 62 5.68 9.59 15.37
CA ALA A 62 6.36 10.71 16.01
C ALA A 62 6.83 10.35 17.44
N GLU A 63 6.02 9.61 18.19
CA GLU A 63 6.38 9.14 19.54
C GLU A 63 7.51 8.11 19.52
N LEU A 64 7.52 7.19 18.56
CA LEU A 64 8.61 6.24 18.35
C LEU A 64 9.94 6.98 18.12
N LYS A 65 9.94 8.02 17.30
CA LYS A 65 11.13 8.87 17.07
C LYS A 65 11.59 9.57 18.36
N LYS A 66 10.66 10.13 19.13
CA LYS A 66 10.96 10.74 20.43
C LYS A 66 11.52 9.72 21.44
N ALA A 67 11.05 8.47 21.37
CA ALA A 67 11.54 7.36 22.20
C ALA A 67 12.93 6.85 21.79
N GLY A 68 13.53 7.40 20.73
CA GLY A 68 14.90 7.08 20.31
C GLY A 68 15.02 6.10 19.14
N ILE A 69 13.92 5.83 18.43
CA ILE A 69 14.00 5.10 17.16
C ILE A 69 14.79 5.95 16.16
N LYS A 70 15.91 5.41 15.69
CA LYS A 70 16.85 6.14 14.83
C LYS A 70 16.39 6.22 13.38
N LYS A 71 15.67 5.21 12.90
CA LYS A 71 15.27 5.09 11.49
C LYS A 71 13.91 4.40 11.39
N THR A 72 13.06 4.96 10.55
CA THR A 72 11.75 4.37 10.21
C THR A 72 11.72 4.01 8.74
N VAL A 73 11.28 2.79 8.43
CA VAL A 73 11.24 2.23 7.07
C VAL A 73 9.85 1.66 6.82
N MET A 74 9.29 1.92 5.65
CA MET A 74 8.04 1.31 5.19
C MET A 74 8.31 0.33 4.06
N LEU A 75 7.79 -0.90 4.20
CA LEU A 75 7.81 -1.93 3.16
C LEU A 75 6.37 -2.22 2.73
N THR A 76 6.04 -1.96 1.47
CA THR A 76 4.67 -2.12 0.97
C THR A 76 4.62 -2.72 -0.44
N GLY A 77 3.54 -3.43 -0.74
CA GLY A 77 3.21 -3.88 -2.08
C GLY A 77 2.51 -2.83 -2.94
N ASP A 78 2.15 -1.68 -2.36
CA ASP A 78 1.47 -0.60 -3.07
C ASP A 78 2.38 0.05 -4.12
N SER A 79 1.73 0.77 -5.06
CA SER A 79 2.45 1.54 -6.06
C SER A 79 3.32 2.62 -5.40
N LYS A 80 4.45 2.95 -6.04
CA LYS A 80 5.38 3.96 -5.55
C LYS A 80 4.68 5.28 -5.19
N ARG A 81 3.74 5.72 -6.01
CA ARG A 81 3.00 6.98 -5.78
C ARG A 81 2.20 6.97 -4.47
N VAL A 82 1.51 5.86 -4.18
CA VAL A 82 0.74 5.69 -2.94
C VAL A 82 1.68 5.62 -1.74
N ALA A 83 2.72 4.80 -1.84
CA ALA A 83 3.70 4.60 -0.79
C ALA A 83 4.41 5.90 -0.39
N ASP A 84 4.88 6.67 -1.37
CA ASP A 84 5.57 7.96 -1.13
C ASP A 84 4.63 8.98 -0.43
N GLN A 85 3.35 9.01 -0.82
CA GLN A 85 2.38 9.90 -0.17
C GLN A 85 2.13 9.51 1.28
N VAL A 86 1.87 8.23 1.55
CA VAL A 86 1.64 7.71 2.90
C VAL A 86 2.85 7.95 3.80
N ALA A 87 4.04 7.67 3.30
CA ALA A 87 5.28 7.87 4.07
C ALA A 87 5.51 9.35 4.41
N LYS A 88 5.26 10.24 3.46
CA LYS A 88 5.35 11.69 3.68
C LYS A 88 4.36 12.15 4.75
N GLU A 89 3.13 11.65 4.72
CA GLU A 89 2.09 12.00 5.68
C GLU A 89 2.42 11.49 7.09
N LEU A 90 2.95 10.28 7.20
CA LEU A 90 3.37 9.65 8.46
C LEU A 90 4.73 10.16 8.95
N GLY A 91 5.53 10.80 8.10
CA GLY A 91 6.89 11.21 8.43
C GLY A 91 7.88 10.04 8.47
N ILE A 92 7.66 8.99 7.67
CA ILE A 92 8.58 7.85 7.51
C ILE A 92 9.74 8.25 6.59
N GLU A 93 10.96 7.82 6.93
CA GLU A 93 12.20 8.29 6.30
C GLU A 93 12.54 7.51 5.02
N GLU A 94 12.34 6.20 5.04
CA GLU A 94 12.61 5.33 3.88
C GLU A 94 11.38 4.55 3.47
N VAL A 95 11.21 4.38 2.17
CA VAL A 95 10.06 3.68 1.59
C VAL A 95 10.53 2.74 0.49
N TYR A 96 10.10 1.50 0.58
CA TYR A 96 10.25 0.50 -0.46
C TYR A 96 8.85 0.03 -0.88
N SER A 97 8.50 0.32 -2.11
CA SER A 97 7.18 0.07 -2.70
C SER A 97 7.21 -1.06 -3.72
N GLU A 98 6.02 -1.50 -4.17
CA GLU A 98 5.85 -2.52 -5.20
C GLU A 98 6.52 -3.87 -4.88
N LEU A 99 6.69 -4.15 -3.57
CA LEU A 99 7.35 -5.36 -3.08
C LEU A 99 6.40 -6.56 -3.10
N LEU A 100 6.87 -7.66 -3.63
CA LEU A 100 6.28 -8.97 -3.41
C LEU A 100 6.64 -9.49 -2.00
N PRO A 101 5.91 -10.49 -1.46
CA PRO A 101 6.22 -11.03 -0.14
C PRO A 101 7.68 -11.48 0.04
N ALA A 102 8.28 -12.09 -0.98
CA ALA A 102 9.69 -12.50 -0.97
C ALA A 102 10.65 -11.29 -0.93
N ASP A 103 10.31 -10.21 -1.63
CA ASP A 103 11.12 -8.99 -1.67
C ASP A 103 11.15 -8.30 -0.29
N LYS A 104 10.03 -8.34 0.45
CA LYS A 104 9.98 -7.83 1.83
C LYS A 104 10.97 -8.57 2.73
N VAL A 105 11.04 -9.91 2.63
CA VAL A 105 12.00 -10.72 3.40
C VAL A 105 13.42 -10.31 3.07
N SER A 106 13.76 -10.28 1.78
CA SER A 106 15.11 -9.90 1.31
C SER A 106 15.48 -8.49 1.78
N LYS A 107 14.53 -7.55 1.78
CA LYS A 107 14.77 -6.19 2.24
C LYS A 107 15.03 -6.12 3.74
N VAL A 108 14.31 -6.89 4.55
CA VAL A 108 14.58 -6.97 5.99
C VAL A 108 15.94 -7.59 6.27
N GLU A 109 16.35 -8.63 5.54
CA GLU A 109 17.70 -9.21 5.66
C GLU A 109 18.78 -8.19 5.29
N GLU A 110 18.59 -7.41 4.22
CA GLU A 110 19.49 -6.32 3.85
C GLU A 110 19.61 -5.26 4.98
N LEU A 111 18.50 -4.84 5.54
CA LEU A 111 18.48 -3.88 6.66
C LEU A 111 19.16 -4.44 7.93
N LEU A 112 19.00 -5.75 8.20
CA LEU A 112 19.68 -6.43 9.29
C LEU A 112 21.21 -6.43 9.10
N HIS A 113 21.68 -6.58 7.88
CA HIS A 113 23.13 -6.51 7.57
C HIS A 113 23.69 -5.10 7.65
N GLN A 114 22.87 -4.08 7.41
CA GLN A 114 23.30 -2.67 7.45
C GLN A 114 23.39 -2.08 8.87
N LYS A 115 22.65 -2.65 9.83
CA LYS A 115 22.65 -2.16 11.22
C LYS A 115 23.92 -2.55 11.96
N SER A 116 24.29 -1.78 12.97
CA SER A 116 25.35 -2.16 13.90
C SER A 116 24.91 -3.28 14.85
N GLU A 117 25.86 -4.00 15.46
CA GLU A 117 25.56 -5.09 16.41
C GLU A 117 24.74 -4.63 17.63
N LYS A 118 24.88 -3.36 18.02
CA LYS A 118 24.16 -2.77 19.15
C LYS A 118 22.72 -2.35 18.80
N GLU A 119 22.39 -2.26 17.53
CA GLU A 119 21.07 -1.87 17.07
C GLU A 119 20.17 -3.10 16.91
N LYS A 120 18.88 -2.89 17.07
CA LYS A 120 17.85 -3.91 16.84
C LYS A 120 16.87 -3.43 15.77
N LEU A 121 16.47 -4.34 14.91
CA LEU A 121 15.43 -4.11 13.91
C LEU A 121 14.11 -4.69 14.43
N ALA A 122 13.13 -3.83 14.60
CA ALA A 122 11.75 -4.23 14.86
C ALA A 122 10.94 -4.18 13.57
N PHE A 123 10.21 -5.23 13.26
CA PHE A 123 9.25 -5.27 12.16
C PHE A 123 7.83 -5.33 12.71
N VAL A 124 6.97 -4.45 12.20
CA VAL A 124 5.55 -4.36 12.59
C VAL A 124 4.71 -4.71 11.37
N GLY A 125 3.83 -5.68 11.48
CA GLY A 125 2.96 -6.13 10.39
C GLY A 125 1.64 -6.69 10.87
N ASP A 126 0.75 -7.07 9.95
CA ASP A 126 -0.58 -7.63 10.27
C ASP A 126 -0.54 -9.11 10.69
N GLY A 127 0.58 -9.77 10.55
CA GLY A 127 0.84 -11.13 11.00
C GLY A 127 0.52 -12.22 9.97
N ILE A 128 -0.49 -12.06 9.14
CA ILE A 128 -0.92 -13.14 8.22
C ILE A 128 0.00 -13.22 7.00
N ASN A 129 0.15 -12.12 6.29
CA ASN A 129 0.98 -12.07 5.08
C ASN A 129 2.46 -11.79 5.39
N ASP A 130 2.73 -11.21 6.55
CA ASP A 130 4.07 -10.78 6.97
C ASP A 130 4.75 -11.78 7.93
N ALA A 131 4.15 -12.95 8.20
CA ALA A 131 4.72 -13.96 9.11
C ALA A 131 6.18 -14.33 8.79
N PRO A 132 6.58 -14.56 7.51
CA PRO A 132 7.98 -14.82 7.18
C PRO A 132 8.92 -13.65 7.51
N VAL A 133 8.43 -12.43 7.37
CA VAL A 133 9.19 -11.19 7.65
C VAL A 133 9.31 -10.96 9.15
N LEU A 134 8.21 -11.14 9.89
CA LEU A 134 8.16 -11.04 11.35
C LEU A 134 9.15 -11.98 12.03
N SER A 135 9.30 -13.19 11.50
CA SER A 135 10.22 -14.19 12.06
C SER A 135 11.70 -13.89 11.77
N ARG A 136 12.00 -13.04 10.80
CA ARG A 136 13.39 -12.68 10.43
C ARG A 136 13.93 -11.48 11.19
N ALA A 137 13.06 -10.55 11.60
CA ALA A 137 13.45 -9.37 12.36
C ALA A 137 13.99 -9.76 13.75
N ASP A 138 14.83 -8.91 14.36
CA ASP A 138 15.23 -9.10 15.76
C ASP A 138 14.02 -9.06 16.71
N ILE A 139 13.02 -8.25 16.37
CA ILE A 139 11.76 -8.11 17.12
C ILE A 139 10.61 -8.08 16.10
N GLY A 140 9.74 -9.08 16.12
CA GLY A 140 8.51 -9.12 15.35
C GLY A 140 7.32 -8.67 16.17
N ILE A 141 6.55 -7.71 15.68
CA ILE A 141 5.32 -7.19 16.31
C ILE A 141 4.16 -7.40 15.35
N ALA A 142 3.26 -8.33 15.70
CA ALA A 142 2.03 -8.54 14.94
C ALA A 142 0.93 -7.63 15.48
N MET A 143 0.40 -6.77 14.60
CA MET A 143 -0.75 -5.93 14.91
C MET A 143 -2.02 -6.75 14.70
N GLY A 144 -2.85 -6.86 15.73
CA GLY A 144 -4.19 -7.42 15.60
C GLY A 144 -5.10 -6.58 14.72
N ALA A 145 -6.13 -7.23 14.18
CA ALA A 145 -7.16 -6.57 13.38
C ALA A 145 -8.07 -5.67 14.26
#